data_158fd263caf093df347a0687cd0d10e9
#
_entry.id   158fd263caf093df347a0687cd0d10e9
#
_cell.length_a   1.000
_cell.length_b   1.000
_cell.length_c   1.000
_cell.angle_alpha   90.00
_cell.angle_beta   90.00
_cell.angle_gamma   90.00
#
_symmetry.space_group_name_H-M   'P 1'
#
loop_
_entity.id
_entity.type
_entity.pdbx_description
1 polymer ?
#
loop_
_entity_poly.entity_id
_entity_poly.type
_entity_poly.pdbx_seq_one_letter_code
_entity_poly.pdbx_strand_id
1 'polypeptide(L)'
;MSAGNRPFDRRRGGSRMRAVCVKVYVLLMLVMACVGPVAVGAEIGDEAAADAWPMFRGVVAGTGRSAARLALPLGERWHRQLEKTAFEATPVVAGGRIFVGDLDGTFHCLELSDGKTLWSFKTDVGFPSAAAVSTDAAVPLVVVGDAAGMIRAFDVASGEVRWTHEAGGEVSGGPTLLPGADGPRVLVGSQDATLACLELADGKVVWKHTIADQIRCSPTVAAGKVLLAGCDGKLHVIDAATGTEDVAVAIDGPTGTTPAAAGSRALFGSEGGVFWAIDVSEGKAAWKLAPQGNGQAFRSSAAVAGDLVLVGTRGRAVEAFSIADGSRAWRQGMRGRVDGSPVVVHRGGDGAGSEAELVGIVGDSAGKIVALRTADGEVLWEFDAGNGFASSPAVAAGRLVMASGDGTVWCFGAEGE
;
A
#
# COMPACT_ATOMS: atom_id res chain seq x y z
N MET A 1 5.15 95.06 12.49
CA MET A 1 5.35 95.61 13.85
C MET A 1 5.61 94.39 14.70
N SER A 2 6.86 94.22 14.99
CA SER A 2 7.57 94.34 16.26
C SER A 2 7.31 93.17 17.18
N ALA A 3 8.28 92.25 17.21
CA ALA A 3 9.32 92.11 18.22
C ALA A 3 8.80 91.34 19.43
N GLY A 4 9.46 90.37 19.98
CA GLY A 4 10.81 90.16 20.37
C GLY A 4 10.99 88.85 21.07
N ASN A 5 11.96 88.26 20.75
CA ASN A 5 13.24 87.78 21.34
C ASN A 5 13.31 87.61 22.86
N ARG A 6 13.68 86.34 23.27
CA ARG A 6 14.89 85.92 24.02
C ARG A 6 14.63 84.98 25.17
N PRO A 7 15.69 84.34 25.75
CA PRO A 7 15.92 82.86 25.74
C PRO A 7 16.20 82.35 27.18
N PHE A 8 16.87 81.13 27.21
CA PHE A 8 17.47 80.48 28.41
C PHE A 8 16.53 79.56 29.17
N ASP A 9 16.92 78.36 29.64
CA ASP A 9 18.19 77.82 30.00
C ASP A 9 18.11 76.28 30.08
N ARG A 10 19.25 75.64 29.92
CA ARG A 10 19.57 74.25 30.17
C ARG A 10 19.38 73.84 31.61
N ARG A 11 18.93 72.68 31.91
CA ARG A 11 19.69 71.67 32.66
C ARG A 11 18.89 70.46 33.03
N ARG A 12 19.49 69.29 32.67
CA ARG A 12 19.67 68.00 33.40
C ARG A 12 18.44 67.29 33.95
N GLY A 13 18.21 66.11 33.38
CA GLY A 13 17.36 65.04 33.92
C GLY A 13 17.53 63.77 33.10
N GLY A 14 18.78 63.31 33.02
CA GLY A 14 19.06 62.06 32.36
C GLY A 14 18.79 60.84 33.23
N SER A 15 18.59 59.73 32.58
CA SER A 15 18.73 58.37 33.08
C SER A 15 17.75 57.88 34.14
N ARG A 16 16.61 57.37 33.70
CA ARG A 16 15.91 56.24 34.37
C ARG A 16 14.93 55.47 33.50
N MET A 17 14.89 55.71 32.17
CA MET A 17 13.92 55.07 31.31
C MET A 17 14.47 54.08 30.25
N ARG A 18 15.77 53.67 30.41
CA ARG A 18 16.40 52.66 29.51
C ARG A 18 16.59 51.27 30.13
N ALA A 19 16.27 51.10 31.42
CA ALA A 19 16.49 49.80 32.11
C ALA A 19 15.25 48.90 32.17
N VAL A 20 14.06 49.42 31.86
CA VAL A 20 12.79 48.63 31.92
C VAL A 20 12.45 47.97 30.60
N CYS A 21 12.84 48.54 29.46
CA CYS A 21 12.55 47.95 28.16
C CYS A 21 13.44 46.73 27.80
N VAL A 22 14.63 46.62 28.36
CA VAL A 22 15.53 45.50 28.05
C VAL A 22 15.19 44.21 28.84
N LYS A 23 14.55 44.33 30.01
CA LYS A 23 14.11 43.15 30.78
C LYS A 23 12.81 42.51 30.25
N VAL A 24 11.95 43.26 29.55
CA VAL A 24 10.72 42.72 28.98
C VAL A 24 11.01 42.01 27.65
N TYR A 25 12.00 42.46 26.86
CA TYR A 25 12.41 41.77 25.63
C TYR A 25 13.15 40.47 25.85
N VAL A 26 13.93 40.35 26.96
CA VAL A 26 14.64 39.11 27.29
C VAL A 26 13.68 38.06 27.87
N LEU A 27 12.56 38.44 28.49
CA LEU A 27 11.58 37.51 29.03
C LEU A 27 10.60 37.00 27.94
N LEU A 28 10.37 37.78 26.85
CA LEU A 28 9.57 37.32 25.68
C LEU A 28 10.39 36.44 24.73
N MET A 29 11.71 36.53 24.68
CA MET A 29 12.56 35.66 23.87
C MET A 29 12.84 34.29 24.55
N LEU A 30 12.66 34.17 25.86
CA LEU A 30 12.85 32.90 26.59
C LEU A 30 11.60 32.03 26.65
N VAL A 31 10.43 32.54 26.28
CA VAL A 31 9.18 31.76 26.18
C VAL A 31 8.96 31.19 24.76
N MET A 32 9.68 31.70 23.74
CA MET A 32 9.61 31.18 22.36
C MET A 32 10.61 30.03 22.08
N ALA A 33 11.44 29.64 23.02
CA ALA A 33 12.46 28.61 22.83
C ALA A 33 12.08 27.21 23.40
N CYS A 34 10.83 27.02 23.84
CA CYS A 34 10.35 25.74 24.37
C CYS A 34 9.14 25.13 23.63
N VAL A 35 8.83 25.63 22.42
CA VAL A 35 8.05 24.83 21.47
C VAL A 35 9.08 24.07 20.64
N GLY A 36 9.53 22.94 21.18
CA GLY A 36 10.25 21.95 20.40
C GLY A 36 9.38 21.60 19.19
N PRO A 37 9.99 21.17 18.08
CA PRO A 37 9.20 20.68 16.97
C PRO A 37 8.29 19.59 17.51
N VAL A 38 6.97 19.80 17.38
CA VAL A 38 5.98 18.73 17.52
C VAL A 38 6.53 17.64 16.60
N ALA A 39 6.85 16.48 17.13
CA ALA A 39 7.26 15.33 16.34
C ALA A 39 6.11 15.09 15.35
N VAL A 40 6.32 15.56 14.13
CA VAL A 40 5.50 15.19 12.98
C VAL A 40 5.58 13.69 12.93
N GLY A 41 4.44 13.04 12.97
CA GLY A 41 4.26 11.61 13.13
C GLY A 41 5.27 10.79 12.32
N ALA A 42 5.63 9.64 12.87
CA ALA A 42 6.57 8.70 12.26
C ALA A 42 6.32 8.65 10.74
N GLU A 43 7.37 8.89 9.96
CA GLU A 43 7.30 8.76 8.50
C GLU A 43 6.75 7.35 8.19
N ILE A 44 5.63 7.30 7.49
CA ILE A 44 5.07 6.04 7.02
C ILE A 44 6.09 5.49 6.03
N GLY A 45 6.72 4.36 6.37
CA GLY A 45 7.71 3.72 5.52
C GLY A 45 7.14 3.41 4.13
N ASP A 46 7.96 3.51 3.12
CA ASP A 46 7.61 3.23 1.72
C ASP A 46 7.83 1.76 1.33
N GLU A 47 8.33 0.93 2.25
CA GLU A 47 8.51 -0.52 2.09
C GLU A 47 8.09 -1.30 3.34
N ALA A 48 7.56 -2.52 3.14
CA ALA A 48 7.21 -3.43 4.22
C ALA A 48 8.46 -3.92 4.95
N ALA A 49 8.33 -4.18 6.25
CA ALA A 49 9.40 -4.77 7.06
C ALA A 49 9.89 -6.11 6.47
N ALA A 50 11.16 -6.46 6.72
CA ALA A 50 11.76 -7.65 6.11
C ALA A 50 11.09 -8.98 6.52
N ASP A 51 10.44 -9.03 7.67
CA ASP A 51 9.80 -10.21 8.26
C ASP A 51 8.27 -10.22 8.10
N ALA A 52 7.68 -9.20 7.46
CA ALA A 52 6.24 -9.09 7.29
C ALA A 52 5.83 -8.51 5.91
N TRP A 53 4.73 -9.04 5.39
CA TRP A 53 3.94 -8.50 4.27
C TRP A 53 2.48 -8.41 4.75
N PRO A 54 2.16 -7.43 5.61
CA PRO A 54 0.98 -7.51 6.47
C PRO A 54 -0.34 -7.12 5.79
N MET A 55 -0.32 -6.59 4.58
CA MET A 55 -1.50 -6.18 3.81
C MET A 55 -1.20 -6.20 2.32
N PHE A 56 -2.23 -6.01 1.51
CA PHE A 56 -2.06 -5.85 0.06
C PHE A 56 -1.09 -4.71 -0.25
N ARG A 57 -0.12 -4.94 -1.14
CA ARG A 57 1.00 -4.04 -1.47
C ARG A 57 2.01 -3.78 -0.34
N GLY A 58 1.92 -4.50 0.78
CA GLY A 58 2.91 -4.51 1.87
C GLY A 58 2.79 -3.37 2.86
N VAL A 59 2.59 -2.14 2.41
CA VAL A 59 2.53 -0.92 3.21
C VAL A 59 1.34 -0.03 2.85
N VAL A 60 0.98 0.86 3.74
CA VAL A 60 -0.16 1.79 3.55
C VAL A 60 0.02 2.70 2.31
N ALA A 61 1.26 3.00 1.92
CA ALA A 61 1.58 3.76 0.72
C ALA A 61 1.40 2.96 -0.59
N GLY A 62 1.05 1.68 -0.52
CA GLY A 62 0.75 0.83 -1.67
C GLY A 62 1.93 0.60 -2.62
N THR A 63 3.17 0.81 -2.17
CA THR A 63 4.37 0.82 -3.03
C THR A 63 4.72 -0.55 -3.60
N GLY A 64 4.24 -1.61 -3.00
CA GLY A 64 4.61 -2.97 -3.41
C GLY A 64 6.07 -3.32 -3.13
N ARG A 65 6.72 -2.66 -2.16
CA ARG A 65 8.13 -2.88 -1.77
C ARG A 65 8.23 -3.60 -0.44
N SER A 66 9.26 -4.44 -0.31
CA SER A 66 9.66 -5.09 0.93
C SER A 66 11.14 -4.91 1.20
N ALA A 67 11.50 -4.63 2.44
CA ALA A 67 12.88 -4.66 2.92
C ALA A 67 13.45 -6.09 3.00
N ALA A 68 12.63 -7.12 2.75
CA ALA A 68 13.10 -8.49 2.70
C ALA A 68 14.16 -8.67 1.60
N ARG A 69 15.13 -9.54 1.89
CA ARG A 69 16.14 -9.96 0.92
C ARG A 69 15.81 -11.37 0.44
N LEU A 70 15.82 -11.55 -0.88
CA LEU A 70 15.68 -12.87 -1.49
C LEU A 70 16.97 -13.25 -2.21
N ALA A 71 17.61 -14.31 -1.78
CA ALA A 71 18.74 -14.88 -2.50
C ALA A 71 18.23 -15.67 -3.70
N LEU A 72 18.76 -15.35 -4.88
CA LEU A 72 18.45 -16.06 -6.13
C LEU A 72 19.59 -17.00 -6.51
N PRO A 73 19.28 -18.16 -7.07
CA PRO A 73 17.95 -18.64 -7.47
C PRO A 73 17.09 -19.08 -6.28
N LEU A 74 15.76 -19.03 -6.47
CA LEU A 74 14.81 -19.57 -5.49
C LEU A 74 14.56 -21.06 -5.74
N GLY A 75 14.50 -21.83 -4.65
CA GLY A 75 14.01 -23.20 -4.63
C GLY A 75 12.64 -23.29 -3.99
N GLU A 76 11.82 -24.23 -4.43
CA GLU A 76 10.57 -24.57 -3.75
C GLU A 76 10.88 -25.14 -2.36
N ARG A 77 10.21 -24.61 -1.35
CA ARG A 77 10.28 -25.12 0.03
C ARG A 77 9.16 -26.09 0.31
N TRP A 78 7.97 -25.70 -0.07
CA TRP A 78 6.78 -26.52 -0.02
C TRP A 78 5.70 -25.92 -0.94
N HIS A 79 4.77 -26.76 -1.33
CA HIS A 79 3.47 -26.36 -1.84
C HIS A 79 2.36 -27.14 -1.15
N ARG A 80 1.18 -26.53 -1.05
CA ARG A 80 -0.02 -27.16 -0.50
C ARG A 80 -1.20 -26.90 -1.41
N GLN A 81 -1.73 -27.98 -1.96
CA GLN A 81 -3.03 -27.98 -2.62
C GLN A 81 -4.09 -27.97 -1.51
N LEU A 82 -4.85 -26.90 -1.40
CA LEU A 82 -6.06 -26.85 -0.59
C LEU A 82 -7.23 -27.35 -1.42
N GLU A 83 -8.19 -28.04 -0.79
CA GLU A 83 -9.19 -28.84 -1.52
C GLU A 83 -10.06 -28.00 -2.44
N LYS A 84 -10.13 -28.39 -3.74
CA LYS A 84 -11.08 -27.97 -4.78
C LYS A 84 -11.51 -26.49 -4.72
N THR A 85 -10.57 -25.60 -4.54
CA THR A 85 -10.81 -24.17 -4.45
C THR A 85 -9.94 -23.41 -5.43
N ALA A 86 -10.11 -22.09 -5.50
CA ALA A 86 -9.30 -21.18 -6.28
C ALA A 86 -8.93 -19.96 -5.42
N PHE A 87 -7.76 -19.38 -5.72
CA PHE A 87 -7.32 -18.14 -5.08
C PHE A 87 -7.29 -17.00 -6.07
N GLU A 88 -8.00 -15.92 -5.73
CA GLU A 88 -7.82 -14.57 -6.29
C GLU A 88 -7.17 -13.66 -5.25
N ALA A 89 -7.46 -13.90 -3.97
CA ALA A 89 -6.88 -13.16 -2.87
C ALA A 89 -5.36 -13.29 -2.84
N THR A 90 -4.68 -12.16 -2.65
CA THR A 90 -3.24 -12.14 -2.39
C THR A 90 -2.97 -12.60 -0.96
N PRO A 91 -2.06 -13.58 -0.75
CA PRO A 91 -1.65 -13.96 0.59
C PRO A 91 -0.96 -12.79 1.31
N VAL A 92 -1.10 -12.74 2.64
CA VAL A 92 -0.35 -11.83 3.49
C VAL A 92 0.43 -12.63 4.52
N VAL A 93 1.56 -12.10 4.96
CA VAL A 93 2.51 -12.81 5.84
C VAL A 93 2.87 -11.91 7.02
N ALA A 94 2.65 -12.41 8.23
CA ALA A 94 3.08 -11.74 9.45
C ALA A 94 3.28 -12.75 10.58
N GLY A 95 4.31 -12.55 11.42
CA GLY A 95 4.57 -13.37 12.60
C GLY A 95 4.75 -14.87 12.29
N GLY A 96 5.37 -15.21 11.15
CA GLY A 96 5.57 -16.58 10.72
C GLY A 96 4.30 -17.29 10.19
N ARG A 97 3.24 -16.55 9.89
CA ARG A 97 1.95 -17.08 9.43
C ARG A 97 1.57 -16.50 8.08
N ILE A 98 0.86 -17.28 7.29
CA ILE A 98 0.25 -16.89 6.02
C ILE A 98 -1.25 -16.83 6.23
N PHE A 99 -1.89 -15.74 5.78
CA PHE A 99 -3.34 -15.59 5.78
C PHE A 99 -3.81 -15.40 4.34
N VAL A 100 -4.77 -16.22 3.93
CA VAL A 100 -5.33 -16.17 2.57
C VAL A 100 -6.76 -16.67 2.56
N GLY A 101 -7.62 -15.97 1.85
CA GLY A 101 -8.99 -16.39 1.61
C GLY A 101 -9.16 -17.10 0.28
N ASP A 102 -10.04 -18.09 0.21
CA ASP A 102 -10.39 -18.77 -1.03
C ASP A 102 -11.77 -18.38 -1.55
N LEU A 103 -12.06 -18.70 -2.82
CA LEU A 103 -13.33 -18.38 -3.46
C LEU A 103 -14.49 -19.30 -3.00
N ASP A 104 -14.21 -20.43 -2.38
CA ASP A 104 -15.23 -21.34 -1.82
C ASP A 104 -15.61 -21.00 -0.38
N GLY A 105 -15.07 -19.89 0.16
CA GLY A 105 -15.48 -19.33 1.44
C GLY A 105 -14.69 -19.81 2.64
N THR A 106 -13.45 -20.27 2.46
CA THR A 106 -12.57 -20.57 3.57
C THR A 106 -11.48 -19.49 3.71
N PHE A 107 -11.34 -18.94 4.89
CA PHE A 107 -10.22 -18.11 5.27
C PHE A 107 -9.21 -18.95 6.05
N HIS A 108 -7.98 -19.03 5.54
CA HIS A 108 -6.93 -19.92 6.05
C HIS A 108 -5.86 -19.14 6.79
N CYS A 109 -5.38 -19.70 7.90
CA CYS A 109 -4.12 -19.34 8.53
C CYS A 109 -3.18 -20.54 8.46
N LEU A 110 -2.06 -20.39 7.77
CA LEU A 110 -1.07 -21.44 7.57
C LEU A 110 0.26 -21.06 8.26
N GLU A 111 1.01 -22.06 8.69
CA GLU A 111 2.39 -21.88 9.14
C GLU A 111 3.31 -21.57 7.95
N LEU A 112 4.13 -20.53 8.03
CA LEU A 112 5.03 -20.12 6.94
C LEU A 112 6.11 -21.18 6.66
N SER A 113 6.55 -21.91 7.70
CA SER A 113 7.67 -22.85 7.60
C SER A 113 7.36 -24.11 6.78
N ASP A 114 6.13 -24.64 6.87
CA ASP A 114 5.75 -25.92 6.27
C ASP A 114 4.33 -25.97 5.66
N GLY A 115 3.63 -24.84 5.68
CA GLY A 115 2.29 -24.67 5.11
C GLY A 115 1.19 -25.41 5.88
N LYS A 116 1.43 -25.92 7.10
CA LYS A 116 0.38 -26.56 7.91
C LYS A 116 -0.71 -25.54 8.27
N THR A 117 -1.95 -26.00 8.22
CA THR A 117 -3.09 -25.20 8.70
C THR A 117 -3.02 -25.07 10.21
N LEU A 118 -2.92 -23.84 10.69
CA LEU A 118 -3.00 -23.49 12.11
C LEU A 118 -4.45 -23.36 12.56
N TRP A 119 -5.25 -22.66 11.77
CA TRP A 119 -6.69 -22.57 11.90
C TRP A 119 -7.34 -22.17 10.56
N SER A 120 -8.63 -22.35 10.44
CA SER A 120 -9.42 -21.90 9.32
C SER A 120 -10.81 -21.50 9.75
N PHE A 121 -11.44 -20.59 8.98
CA PHE A 121 -12.81 -20.16 9.19
C PHE A 121 -13.61 -20.31 7.90
N LYS A 122 -14.81 -20.91 7.96
CA LYS A 122 -15.66 -21.22 6.80
C LYS A 122 -16.92 -20.37 6.77
N THR A 123 -17.24 -19.88 5.58
CA THR A 123 -18.51 -19.23 5.24
C THR A 123 -19.09 -19.84 3.97
N ASP A 124 -20.30 -19.42 3.60
CA ASP A 124 -20.94 -19.86 2.36
C ASP A 124 -20.58 -18.98 1.14
N VAL A 125 -19.74 -17.96 1.34
CA VAL A 125 -19.31 -17.00 0.29
C VAL A 125 -17.81 -16.84 0.30
N GLY A 126 -17.21 -16.60 -0.88
CA GLY A 126 -15.77 -16.49 -1.07
C GLY A 126 -15.14 -15.25 -0.43
N PHE A 127 -13.83 -15.33 -0.23
CA PHE A 127 -12.97 -14.23 0.22
C PHE A 127 -12.09 -13.76 -0.95
N PRO A 128 -12.56 -12.83 -1.80
CA PRO A 128 -11.78 -12.36 -2.96
C PRO A 128 -10.67 -11.37 -2.56
N SER A 129 -10.78 -10.75 -1.38
CA SER A 129 -9.84 -9.72 -0.94
C SER A 129 -8.64 -10.29 -0.19
N ALA A 130 -7.47 -9.61 -0.32
CA ALA A 130 -6.38 -9.82 0.61
C ALA A 130 -6.79 -9.43 2.03
N ALA A 131 -6.19 -10.05 3.04
CA ALA A 131 -6.36 -9.62 4.42
C ALA A 131 -5.42 -8.46 4.79
N ALA A 132 -5.62 -7.88 5.99
CA ALA A 132 -4.66 -7.01 6.63
C ALA A 132 -4.40 -7.48 8.07
N VAL A 133 -3.14 -7.65 8.43
CA VAL A 133 -2.69 -8.17 9.72
C VAL A 133 -2.06 -7.06 10.53
N SER A 134 -2.54 -6.83 11.75
CA SER A 134 -1.89 -5.92 12.67
C SER A 134 -0.56 -6.48 13.14
N THR A 135 0.49 -5.69 12.99
CA THR A 135 1.80 -5.97 13.57
C THR A 135 1.95 -5.40 14.99
N ASP A 136 0.93 -4.70 15.49
CA ASP A 136 0.89 -4.22 16.87
C ASP A 136 0.48 -5.38 17.80
N ALA A 137 1.39 -5.76 18.69
CA ALA A 137 1.15 -6.84 19.65
C ALA A 137 0.02 -6.54 20.65
N ALA A 138 -0.35 -5.26 20.83
CA ALA A 138 -1.47 -4.87 21.69
C ALA A 138 -2.84 -5.14 21.04
N VAL A 139 -2.89 -5.22 19.69
CA VAL A 139 -4.12 -5.46 18.93
C VAL A 139 -3.83 -6.51 17.84
N PRO A 140 -3.61 -7.80 18.22
CA PRO A 140 -3.19 -8.85 17.29
C PRO A 140 -4.37 -9.37 16.46
N LEU A 141 -4.85 -8.57 15.52
CA LEU A 141 -6.00 -8.88 14.68
C LEU A 141 -5.62 -9.03 13.21
N VAL A 142 -6.33 -9.90 12.52
CA VAL A 142 -6.35 -9.98 11.06
C VAL A 142 -7.74 -9.64 10.56
N VAL A 143 -7.82 -8.70 9.61
CA VAL A 143 -9.08 -8.19 9.05
C VAL A 143 -9.20 -8.61 7.60
N VAL A 144 -10.36 -9.12 7.20
CA VAL A 144 -10.67 -9.50 5.82
C VAL A 144 -12.15 -9.23 5.50
N GLY A 145 -12.45 -8.90 4.25
CA GLY A 145 -13.81 -8.80 3.76
C GLY A 145 -14.17 -9.98 2.85
N ASP A 146 -15.46 -10.28 2.75
CA ASP A 146 -15.97 -11.35 1.88
C ASP A 146 -16.85 -10.81 0.72
N ALA A 147 -17.26 -11.71 -0.17
CA ALA A 147 -18.07 -11.39 -1.34
C ALA A 147 -19.52 -10.96 -0.99
N ALA A 148 -19.98 -11.21 0.23
CA ALA A 148 -21.27 -10.70 0.70
C ALA A 148 -21.17 -9.33 1.40
N GLY A 149 -19.95 -8.76 1.54
CA GLY A 149 -19.73 -7.49 2.20
C GLY A 149 -19.49 -7.58 3.72
N MET A 150 -19.35 -8.78 4.25
CA MET A 150 -19.06 -8.93 5.68
C MET A 150 -17.56 -8.78 5.93
N ILE A 151 -17.19 -7.77 6.70
CA ILE A 151 -15.84 -7.52 7.19
C ILE A 151 -15.71 -8.21 8.54
N ARG A 152 -14.66 -9.01 8.72
CA ARG A 152 -14.38 -9.73 9.95
C ARG A 152 -12.98 -9.45 10.45
N ALA A 153 -12.86 -9.24 11.75
CA ALA A 153 -11.57 -9.28 12.44
C ALA A 153 -11.47 -10.56 13.27
N PHE A 154 -10.37 -11.26 13.06
CA PHE A 154 -10.04 -12.47 13.79
C PHE A 154 -8.86 -12.23 14.71
N ASP A 155 -8.84 -12.91 15.84
CA ASP A 155 -7.62 -13.06 16.63
C ASP A 155 -6.57 -13.83 15.81
N VAL A 156 -5.38 -13.26 15.68
CA VAL A 156 -4.30 -13.84 14.88
C VAL A 156 -3.90 -15.23 15.35
N ALA A 157 -3.95 -15.49 16.67
CA ALA A 157 -3.48 -16.75 17.23
C ALA A 157 -4.54 -17.86 17.15
N SER A 158 -5.78 -17.55 17.49
CA SER A 158 -6.85 -18.54 17.64
C SER A 158 -7.78 -18.66 16.42
N GLY A 159 -7.88 -17.61 15.59
CA GLY A 159 -8.89 -17.54 14.52
C GLY A 159 -10.29 -17.25 15.01
N GLU A 160 -10.47 -16.89 16.30
CA GLU A 160 -11.77 -16.48 16.82
C GLU A 160 -12.17 -15.11 16.28
N VAL A 161 -13.45 -14.96 15.87
CA VAL A 161 -14.01 -13.69 15.44
C VAL A 161 -14.10 -12.75 16.63
N ARG A 162 -13.43 -11.60 16.54
CA ARG A 162 -13.44 -10.56 17.58
C ARG A 162 -14.53 -9.53 17.34
N TRP A 163 -14.73 -9.14 16.09
CA TRP A 163 -15.82 -8.27 15.66
C TRP A 163 -16.19 -8.49 14.21
N THR A 164 -17.36 -8.02 13.82
CA THR A 164 -17.82 -7.98 12.43
C THR A 164 -18.40 -6.60 12.11
N HIS A 165 -18.29 -6.18 10.84
CA HIS A 165 -18.93 -5.00 10.29
C HIS A 165 -19.53 -5.35 8.93
N GLU A 166 -20.77 -4.95 8.68
CA GLU A 166 -21.46 -5.19 7.41
C GLU A 166 -21.33 -3.97 6.50
N ALA A 167 -20.73 -4.15 5.34
CA ALA A 167 -20.77 -3.24 4.21
C ALA A 167 -21.94 -3.63 3.30
N GLY A 168 -22.44 -2.68 2.49
CA GLY A 168 -23.62 -2.90 1.63
C GLY A 168 -23.32 -3.68 0.34
N GLY A 169 -22.08 -4.06 0.08
CA GLY A 169 -21.66 -4.78 -1.12
C GLY A 169 -20.33 -5.49 -0.93
N GLU A 170 -19.92 -6.28 -1.91
CA GLU A 170 -18.67 -7.04 -1.91
C GLU A 170 -17.44 -6.20 -1.51
N VAL A 171 -16.56 -6.78 -0.70
CA VAL A 171 -15.24 -6.25 -0.37
C VAL A 171 -14.19 -6.99 -1.19
N SER A 172 -13.84 -6.45 -2.35
CA SER A 172 -12.83 -7.02 -3.25
C SER A 172 -11.44 -6.41 -3.08
N GLY A 173 -11.35 -5.15 -2.64
CA GLY A 173 -10.10 -4.53 -2.22
C GLY A 173 -9.67 -4.95 -0.82
N GLY A 174 -8.38 -5.21 -0.60
CA GLY A 174 -7.86 -5.54 0.73
C GLY A 174 -7.98 -4.37 1.71
N PRO A 175 -8.28 -4.61 2.99
CA PRO A 175 -8.23 -3.60 4.03
C PRO A 175 -6.85 -2.96 4.14
N THR A 176 -6.79 -1.70 4.57
CA THR A 176 -5.54 -0.99 4.84
C THR A 176 -5.51 -0.53 6.29
N LEU A 177 -4.51 -1.01 7.03
CA LEU A 177 -4.29 -0.62 8.43
C LEU A 177 -3.48 0.66 8.50
N LEU A 178 -3.89 1.60 9.32
CA LEU A 178 -3.17 2.85 9.54
C LEU A 178 -3.13 3.22 11.03
N PRO A 179 -2.07 3.93 11.47
CA PRO A 179 -2.04 4.47 12.81
C PRO A 179 -3.12 5.55 12.97
N GLY A 180 -3.76 5.61 14.13
CA GLY A 180 -4.69 6.65 14.51
C GLY A 180 -4.27 7.30 15.82
N ALA A 181 -4.74 8.52 16.09
CA ALA A 181 -4.39 9.26 17.30
C ALA A 181 -4.87 8.53 18.57
N ASP A 182 -6.02 7.86 18.48
CA ASP A 182 -6.66 7.15 19.60
C ASP A 182 -6.51 5.62 19.49
N GLY A 183 -5.68 5.13 18.57
CA GLY A 183 -5.45 3.72 18.29
C GLY A 183 -5.42 3.41 16.79
N PRO A 184 -4.99 2.19 16.41
CA PRO A 184 -4.92 1.82 15.00
C PRO A 184 -6.33 1.71 14.38
N ARG A 185 -6.44 2.07 13.10
CA ARG A 185 -7.66 2.06 12.31
C ARG A 185 -7.53 1.15 11.10
N VAL A 186 -8.65 0.79 10.51
CA VAL A 186 -8.70 0.05 9.26
C VAL A 186 -9.62 0.76 8.26
N LEU A 187 -9.10 0.94 7.04
CA LEU A 187 -9.86 1.44 5.90
C LEU A 187 -10.33 0.25 5.05
N VAL A 188 -11.61 0.25 4.69
CA VAL A 188 -12.19 -0.80 3.84
C VAL A 188 -13.09 -0.16 2.79
N GLY A 189 -12.81 -0.43 1.52
CA GLY A 189 -13.67 -0.07 0.40
C GLY A 189 -14.64 -1.19 0.07
N SER A 190 -15.86 -0.84 -0.37
CA SER A 190 -16.90 -1.79 -0.76
C SER A 190 -17.51 -1.44 -2.12
N GLN A 191 -18.05 -2.44 -2.81
CA GLN A 191 -18.78 -2.23 -4.07
C GLN A 191 -20.14 -1.54 -3.89
N ASP A 192 -20.52 -1.21 -2.65
CA ASP A 192 -21.64 -0.28 -2.37
C ASP A 192 -21.26 1.20 -2.52
N ALA A 193 -20.07 1.48 -3.06
CA ALA A 193 -19.50 2.81 -3.24
C ALA A 193 -19.02 3.49 -1.94
N THR A 194 -18.93 2.78 -0.83
CA THR A 194 -18.54 3.33 0.48
C THR A 194 -17.12 2.93 0.85
N LEU A 195 -16.32 3.92 1.27
CA LEU A 195 -15.08 3.75 2.01
C LEU A 195 -15.39 3.94 3.50
N ALA A 196 -15.18 2.93 4.31
CA ALA A 196 -15.33 3.00 5.75
C ALA A 196 -13.96 3.06 6.45
N CYS A 197 -13.84 3.95 7.44
CA CYS A 197 -12.76 3.94 8.42
C CYS A 197 -13.33 3.40 9.73
N LEU A 198 -12.75 2.33 10.23
CA LEU A 198 -13.20 1.66 11.45
C LEU A 198 -12.07 1.66 12.49
N GLU A 199 -12.41 1.71 13.76
CA GLU A 199 -11.47 1.40 14.83
C GLU A 199 -11.06 -0.08 14.73
N LEU A 200 -9.76 -0.35 14.71
CA LEU A 200 -9.28 -1.73 14.56
C LEU A 200 -9.68 -2.62 15.76
N ALA A 201 -9.76 -2.07 16.96
CA ALA A 201 -9.98 -2.82 18.17
C ALA A 201 -11.39 -3.44 18.26
N ASP A 202 -12.43 -2.75 17.75
CA ASP A 202 -13.83 -3.16 17.93
C ASP A 202 -14.73 -2.97 16.69
N GLY A 203 -14.19 -2.52 15.57
CA GLY A 203 -14.92 -2.36 14.31
C GLY A 203 -15.90 -1.17 14.28
N LYS A 204 -15.87 -0.27 15.26
CA LYS A 204 -16.72 0.92 15.25
C LYS A 204 -16.35 1.89 14.15
N VAL A 205 -17.36 2.46 13.51
CA VAL A 205 -17.20 3.46 12.47
C VAL A 205 -16.63 4.75 13.04
N VAL A 206 -15.50 5.20 12.50
CA VAL A 206 -14.92 6.51 12.75
C VAL A 206 -15.53 7.53 11.78
N TRP A 207 -15.47 7.20 10.48
CA TRP A 207 -16.09 7.98 9.41
C TRP A 207 -16.40 7.08 8.20
N LYS A 208 -17.27 7.56 7.32
CA LYS A 208 -17.56 6.97 6.01
C LYS A 208 -17.47 8.05 4.94
N HIS A 209 -16.98 7.66 3.77
CA HIS A 209 -16.98 8.48 2.56
C HIS A 209 -17.63 7.70 1.43
N THR A 210 -18.43 8.37 0.57
CA THR A 210 -19.14 7.71 -0.52
C THR A 210 -18.72 8.35 -1.85
N ILE A 211 -18.38 7.51 -2.82
CA ILE A 211 -18.12 7.91 -4.21
C ILE A 211 -19.32 7.59 -5.11
N ALA A 212 -19.23 7.88 -6.42
CA ALA A 212 -20.38 7.72 -7.31
C ALA A 212 -20.58 6.30 -7.87
N ASP A 213 -19.60 5.39 -7.72
CA ASP A 213 -19.64 4.00 -8.20
C ASP A 213 -18.77 3.12 -7.29
N GLN A 214 -18.66 1.83 -7.58
CA GLN A 214 -18.00 0.80 -6.80
C GLN A 214 -16.54 1.14 -6.43
N ILE A 215 -16.13 0.69 -5.24
CA ILE A 215 -14.73 0.68 -4.80
C ILE A 215 -14.22 -0.75 -4.86
N ARG A 216 -13.26 -1.02 -5.76
CA ARG A 216 -12.66 -2.35 -5.95
C ARG A 216 -11.18 -2.39 -5.57
N CYS A 217 -10.52 -1.24 -5.44
CA CYS A 217 -9.13 -1.14 -5.03
C CYS A 217 -8.99 -1.17 -3.50
N SER A 218 -7.78 -1.48 -3.03
CA SER A 218 -7.39 -1.21 -1.64
C SER A 218 -7.13 0.30 -1.48
N PRO A 219 -7.54 0.92 -0.37
CA PRO A 219 -7.18 2.31 -0.09
C PRO A 219 -5.66 2.44 0.11
N THR A 220 -5.06 3.46 -0.48
CA THR A 220 -3.65 3.82 -0.24
C THR A 220 -3.57 5.05 0.64
N VAL A 221 -2.62 5.11 1.57
CA VAL A 221 -2.46 6.28 2.43
C VAL A 221 -1.04 6.85 2.31
N ALA A 222 -0.97 8.13 1.95
CA ALA A 222 0.28 8.87 1.85
C ALA A 222 0.09 10.32 2.34
N ALA A 223 1.05 10.85 3.07
CA ALA A 223 1.01 12.23 3.59
C ALA A 223 -0.32 12.61 4.28
N GLY A 224 -0.93 11.68 5.04
CA GLY A 224 -2.21 11.90 5.72
C GLY A 224 -3.44 11.91 4.82
N LYS A 225 -3.31 11.52 3.54
CA LYS A 225 -4.41 11.43 2.57
C LYS A 225 -4.64 9.99 2.14
N VAL A 226 -5.91 9.63 2.02
CA VAL A 226 -6.32 8.40 1.35
C VAL A 226 -6.42 8.66 -0.15
N LEU A 227 -5.73 7.86 -0.94
CA LEU A 227 -5.78 7.86 -2.39
C LEU A 227 -6.66 6.68 -2.81
N LEU A 228 -7.82 6.98 -3.38
CA LEU A 228 -8.82 6.00 -3.75
C LEU A 228 -9.16 6.13 -5.24
N ALA A 229 -8.79 5.15 -6.03
CA ALA A 229 -9.12 5.12 -7.46
C ALA A 229 -10.43 4.35 -7.66
N GLY A 230 -11.50 5.06 -8.04
CA GLY A 230 -12.87 4.54 -8.10
C GLY A 230 -13.30 4.00 -9.46
N CYS A 231 -14.33 3.17 -9.48
CA CYS A 231 -15.02 2.78 -10.72
C CYS A 231 -15.81 3.94 -11.34
N ASP A 232 -16.01 5.04 -10.61
CA ASP A 232 -16.64 6.27 -11.09
C ASP A 232 -15.74 7.13 -12.00
N GLY A 233 -14.56 6.63 -12.35
CA GLY A 233 -13.62 7.30 -13.24
C GLY A 233 -12.90 8.47 -12.59
N LYS A 234 -12.60 8.38 -11.30
CA LYS A 234 -11.85 9.41 -10.56
C LYS A 234 -10.81 8.80 -9.63
N LEU A 235 -9.75 9.58 -9.38
CA LEU A 235 -8.92 9.44 -8.20
C LEU A 235 -9.42 10.43 -7.15
N HIS A 236 -9.87 9.92 -6.01
CA HIS A 236 -10.29 10.70 -4.85
C HIS A 236 -9.11 10.87 -3.90
N VAL A 237 -8.90 12.08 -3.41
CA VAL A 237 -7.94 12.44 -2.37
C VAL A 237 -8.72 12.85 -1.14
N ILE A 238 -8.69 12.01 -0.11
CA ILE A 238 -9.55 12.12 1.06
C ILE A 238 -8.67 12.30 2.29
N ASP A 239 -9.02 13.19 3.20
CA ASP A 239 -8.31 13.35 4.47
C ASP A 239 -8.48 12.09 5.33
N ALA A 240 -7.38 11.44 5.69
CA ALA A 240 -7.39 10.16 6.38
C ALA A 240 -7.94 10.23 7.82
N ALA A 241 -7.87 11.40 8.45
CA ALA A 241 -8.38 11.59 9.81
C ALA A 241 -9.89 11.79 9.85
N THR A 242 -10.44 12.51 8.86
CA THR A 242 -11.83 12.99 8.87
C THR A 242 -12.75 12.35 7.83
N GLY A 243 -12.20 11.73 6.78
CA GLY A 243 -12.96 11.21 5.64
C GLY A 243 -13.49 12.29 4.69
N THR A 244 -13.02 13.55 4.84
CA THR A 244 -13.42 14.66 3.96
C THR A 244 -12.63 14.62 2.67
N GLU A 245 -13.30 14.71 1.52
CA GLU A 245 -12.64 14.81 0.22
C GLU A 245 -12.02 16.19 0.02
N ASP A 246 -10.74 16.23 -0.32
CA ASP A 246 -10.03 17.45 -0.69
C ASP A 246 -10.21 17.75 -2.19
N VAL A 247 -10.02 16.73 -3.02
CA VAL A 247 -10.13 16.83 -4.48
C VAL A 247 -10.44 15.48 -5.10
N ALA A 248 -11.19 15.48 -6.21
CA ALA A 248 -11.38 14.33 -7.07
C ALA A 248 -10.86 14.65 -8.49
N VAL A 249 -9.93 13.85 -8.98
CA VAL A 249 -9.28 14.05 -10.29
C VAL A 249 -9.88 13.07 -11.30
N ALA A 250 -10.48 13.58 -12.37
CA ALA A 250 -11.07 12.75 -13.41
C ALA A 250 -10.00 11.97 -14.18
N ILE A 251 -10.26 10.70 -14.45
CA ILE A 251 -9.45 9.79 -15.26
C ILE A 251 -10.26 9.26 -16.45
N ASP A 252 -9.68 8.42 -17.30
CA ASP A 252 -10.28 7.94 -18.56
C ASP A 252 -11.40 6.91 -18.39
N GLY A 253 -11.62 6.40 -17.19
CA GLY A 253 -12.64 5.38 -16.94
C GLY A 253 -12.47 4.65 -15.61
N PRO A 254 -13.23 3.58 -15.38
CA PRO A 254 -13.18 2.84 -14.12
C PRO A 254 -11.81 2.21 -13.88
N THR A 255 -11.48 2.01 -12.62
CA THR A 255 -10.30 1.24 -12.22
C THR A 255 -10.54 0.46 -10.94
N GLY A 256 -9.95 -0.75 -10.87
CA GLY A 256 -9.86 -1.56 -9.66
C GLY A 256 -8.42 -1.71 -9.17
N THR A 257 -7.46 -0.98 -9.78
CA THR A 257 -6.07 -1.04 -9.33
C THR A 257 -5.83 -0.15 -8.12
N THR A 258 -5.04 -0.64 -7.18
CA THR A 258 -4.62 0.13 -6.01
C THR A 258 -3.54 1.12 -6.41
N PRO A 259 -3.71 2.43 -6.15
CA PRO A 259 -2.66 3.41 -6.41
C PRO A 259 -1.39 3.13 -5.60
N ALA A 260 -0.22 3.27 -6.21
CA ALA A 260 1.06 3.29 -5.50
C ALA A 260 1.47 4.75 -5.29
N ALA A 261 1.82 5.12 -4.07
CA ALA A 261 2.30 6.47 -3.76
C ALA A 261 3.83 6.55 -3.93
N ALA A 262 4.30 7.55 -4.68
CA ALA A 262 5.72 7.84 -4.84
C ALA A 262 5.96 9.35 -4.79
N GLY A 263 6.48 9.86 -3.67
CA GLY A 263 6.55 11.28 -3.40
C GLY A 263 5.15 11.91 -3.41
N SER A 264 4.94 12.96 -4.22
CA SER A 264 3.63 13.59 -4.41
C SER A 264 2.73 12.87 -5.43
N ARG A 265 3.15 11.73 -5.99
CA ARG A 265 2.46 11.08 -7.11
C ARG A 265 1.67 9.84 -6.68
N ALA A 266 0.45 9.73 -7.22
CA ALA A 266 -0.32 8.49 -7.26
C ALA A 266 -0.14 7.82 -8.63
N LEU A 267 0.32 6.56 -8.65
CA LEU A 267 0.65 5.79 -9.85
C LEU A 267 -0.31 4.61 -9.97
N PHE A 268 -1.09 4.52 -11.04
CA PHE A 268 -2.06 3.44 -11.24
C PHE A 268 -2.51 3.32 -12.70
N GLY A 269 -3.06 2.17 -13.04
CA GLY A 269 -3.65 1.90 -14.36
C GLY A 269 -5.17 1.90 -14.34
N SER A 270 -5.80 2.14 -15.50
CA SER A 270 -7.25 2.09 -15.69
C SER A 270 -7.68 0.87 -16.52
N GLU A 271 -8.97 0.54 -16.48
CA GLU A 271 -9.59 -0.45 -17.38
C GLU A 271 -9.57 0.02 -18.86
N GLY A 272 -9.48 1.33 -19.10
CA GLY A 272 -9.28 1.92 -20.43
C GLY A 272 -7.88 1.72 -21.00
N GLY A 273 -6.95 1.18 -20.22
CA GLY A 273 -5.56 0.92 -20.62
C GLY A 273 -4.64 2.13 -20.54
N VAL A 274 -5.05 3.17 -19.85
CA VAL A 274 -4.19 4.33 -19.56
C VAL A 274 -3.48 4.11 -18.23
N PHE A 275 -2.17 4.36 -18.20
CA PHE A 275 -1.40 4.40 -16.96
C PHE A 275 -1.20 5.86 -16.55
N TRP A 276 -1.54 6.18 -15.31
CA TRP A 276 -1.60 7.53 -14.77
C TRP A 276 -0.53 7.78 -13.72
N ALA A 277 0.05 8.98 -13.76
CA ALA A 277 0.71 9.60 -12.63
C ALA A 277 0.00 10.91 -12.31
N ILE A 278 -0.70 10.94 -11.19
CA ILE A 278 -1.41 12.12 -10.72
C ILE A 278 -0.59 12.76 -9.60
N ASP A 279 -0.26 14.05 -9.74
CA ASP A 279 0.27 14.83 -8.64
C ASP A 279 -0.85 15.16 -7.66
N VAL A 280 -0.78 14.56 -6.49
CA VAL A 280 -1.82 14.64 -5.44
C VAL A 280 -1.88 16.05 -4.85
N SER A 281 -0.74 16.75 -4.75
CA SER A 281 -0.66 18.09 -4.18
C SER A 281 -1.23 19.16 -5.11
N GLU A 282 -1.13 18.95 -6.43
CA GLU A 282 -1.65 19.84 -7.45
C GLU A 282 -3.07 19.44 -7.94
N GLY A 283 -3.53 18.24 -7.60
CA GLY A 283 -4.83 17.71 -8.03
C GLY A 283 -4.95 17.54 -9.54
N LYS A 284 -3.85 17.21 -10.23
CA LYS A 284 -3.82 17.05 -11.69
C LYS A 284 -2.86 15.95 -12.17
N ALA A 285 -3.04 15.49 -13.39
CA ALA A 285 -2.10 14.56 -14.02
C ALA A 285 -0.74 15.23 -14.21
N ALA A 286 0.32 14.61 -13.66
CA ALA A 286 1.71 14.94 -13.97
C ALA A 286 2.06 14.42 -15.37
N TRP A 287 1.68 13.17 -15.64
CA TRP A 287 1.73 12.55 -16.96
C TRP A 287 0.74 11.39 -17.06
N LYS A 288 0.46 10.95 -18.28
CA LYS A 288 -0.30 9.74 -18.56
C LYS A 288 0.21 9.06 -19.81
N LEU A 289 0.13 7.73 -19.84
CA LEU A 289 0.49 6.93 -20.98
C LEU A 289 -0.78 6.45 -21.68
N ALA A 290 -0.96 6.82 -22.93
CA ALA A 290 -2.08 6.33 -23.74
C ALA A 290 -1.98 4.82 -23.96
N PRO A 291 -3.11 4.13 -24.15
CA PRO A 291 -3.14 2.71 -24.47
C PRO A 291 -2.27 2.41 -25.69
N GLN A 292 -1.42 1.37 -25.59
CA GLN A 292 -0.66 0.89 -26.73
C GLN A 292 -1.36 -0.32 -27.36
N GLY A 293 -1.35 -0.40 -28.70
CA GLY A 293 -2.00 -1.47 -29.43
C GLY A 293 -3.53 -1.47 -29.25
N ASN A 294 -4.11 -2.59 -28.85
CA ASN A 294 -5.57 -2.78 -28.69
C ASN A 294 -6.12 -2.27 -27.35
N GLY A 295 -5.44 -1.38 -26.64
CA GLY A 295 -5.93 -0.79 -25.38
C GLY A 295 -6.18 -1.84 -24.30
N GLN A 296 -5.12 -2.53 -23.86
CA GLN A 296 -5.28 -3.57 -22.83
C GLN A 296 -5.45 -2.94 -21.45
N ALA A 297 -6.51 -3.33 -20.74
CA ALA A 297 -6.77 -2.92 -19.37
C ALA A 297 -5.59 -3.22 -18.44
N PHE A 298 -5.34 -2.33 -17.47
CA PHE A 298 -4.49 -2.62 -16.32
C PHE A 298 -5.35 -3.21 -15.21
N ARG A 299 -4.96 -4.38 -14.69
CA ARG A 299 -5.51 -4.98 -13.46
C ARG A 299 -4.46 -5.16 -12.38
N SER A 300 -3.21 -5.15 -12.79
CA SER A 300 -2.04 -5.15 -11.92
C SER A 300 -1.86 -3.77 -11.29
N SER A 301 -1.75 -3.71 -9.97
CA SER A 301 -1.32 -2.51 -9.27
C SER A 301 0.18 -2.32 -9.43
N ALA A 302 0.62 -1.07 -9.42
CA ALA A 302 2.01 -0.71 -9.66
C ALA A 302 2.94 -1.05 -8.49
N ALA A 303 4.23 -1.28 -8.76
CA ALA A 303 5.28 -1.40 -7.74
C ALA A 303 6.38 -0.37 -7.96
N VAL A 304 6.83 0.29 -6.90
CA VAL A 304 7.86 1.33 -6.93
C VAL A 304 9.24 0.72 -6.78
N ALA A 305 10.17 1.01 -7.70
CA ALA A 305 11.54 0.52 -7.71
C ALA A 305 12.54 1.67 -7.95
N GLY A 306 12.87 2.42 -6.89
CA GLY A 306 13.67 3.65 -7.03
C GLY A 306 12.95 4.68 -7.90
N ASP A 307 13.56 5.09 -9.00
CA ASP A 307 12.98 6.04 -9.96
C ASP A 307 12.05 5.40 -11.00
N LEU A 308 11.85 4.08 -10.92
CA LEU A 308 10.99 3.33 -11.81
C LEU A 308 9.72 2.85 -11.14
N VAL A 309 8.68 2.70 -11.92
CA VAL A 309 7.44 2.03 -11.55
C VAL A 309 7.23 0.82 -12.47
N LEU A 310 6.99 -0.35 -11.87
CA LEU A 310 6.75 -1.62 -12.56
C LEU A 310 5.26 -1.94 -12.54
N VAL A 311 4.73 -2.45 -13.65
CA VAL A 311 3.32 -2.86 -13.75
C VAL A 311 3.16 -4.05 -14.69
N GLY A 312 2.28 -4.97 -14.32
CA GLY A 312 1.84 -6.07 -15.19
C GLY A 312 0.79 -5.59 -16.18
N THR A 313 0.74 -6.20 -17.37
CA THR A 313 -0.25 -5.85 -18.40
C THR A 313 -0.96 -7.08 -18.92
N ARG A 314 -2.23 -6.92 -19.32
CA ARG A 314 -2.96 -7.96 -20.06
C ARG A 314 -2.43 -8.18 -21.47
N GLY A 315 -1.54 -7.29 -21.95
CA GLY A 315 -0.73 -7.46 -23.15
C GLY A 315 0.43 -8.47 -22.99
N ARG A 316 0.39 -9.31 -21.95
CA ARG A 316 1.39 -10.35 -21.64
C ARG A 316 2.79 -9.77 -21.50
N ALA A 317 2.93 -8.79 -20.64
CA ALA A 317 4.21 -8.19 -20.34
C ALA A 317 4.23 -7.60 -18.92
N VAL A 318 5.45 -7.46 -18.41
CA VAL A 318 5.77 -6.51 -17.34
C VAL A 318 6.47 -5.33 -18.00
N GLU A 319 6.08 -4.14 -17.63
CA GLU A 319 6.67 -2.90 -18.14
C GLU A 319 7.17 -2.04 -16.99
N ALA A 320 8.25 -1.31 -17.22
CA ALA A 320 8.76 -0.31 -16.30
C ALA A 320 8.79 1.06 -16.97
N PHE A 321 8.36 2.05 -16.18
CA PHE A 321 8.32 3.45 -16.61
C PHE A 321 9.06 4.33 -15.61
N SER A 322 9.67 5.40 -16.10
CA SER A 322 10.23 6.46 -15.25
C SER A 322 9.10 7.15 -14.49
N ILE A 323 9.21 7.24 -13.16
CA ILE A 323 8.26 7.98 -12.33
C ILE A 323 8.27 9.48 -12.70
N ALA A 324 9.42 10.00 -13.16
CA ALA A 324 9.58 11.42 -13.45
C ALA A 324 8.72 11.90 -14.63
N ASP A 325 8.65 11.14 -15.72
CA ASP A 325 8.06 11.59 -16.99
C ASP A 325 7.22 10.54 -17.73
N GLY A 326 7.13 9.29 -17.21
CA GLY A 326 6.39 8.19 -17.83
C GLY A 326 7.14 7.55 -19.01
N SER A 327 8.37 7.92 -19.31
CA SER A 327 9.15 7.26 -20.37
C SER A 327 9.35 5.79 -20.04
N ARG A 328 9.13 4.89 -21.03
CA ARG A 328 9.29 3.45 -20.82
C ARG A 328 10.77 3.09 -20.77
N ALA A 329 11.21 2.56 -19.62
CA ALA A 329 12.58 2.07 -19.44
C ALA A 329 12.78 0.73 -20.14
N TRP A 330 11.88 -0.23 -19.94
CA TRP A 330 11.95 -1.55 -20.53
C TRP A 330 10.58 -2.24 -20.58
N ARG A 331 10.50 -3.34 -21.34
CA ARG A 331 9.35 -4.23 -21.44
C ARG A 331 9.83 -5.67 -21.55
N GLN A 332 9.39 -6.52 -20.59
CA GLN A 332 9.65 -7.96 -20.60
C GLN A 332 8.38 -8.72 -20.97
N GLY A 333 8.46 -9.56 -22.00
CA GLY A 333 7.36 -10.42 -22.44
C GLY A 333 7.09 -11.56 -21.46
N MET A 334 5.80 -11.85 -21.23
CA MET A 334 5.33 -12.94 -20.39
C MET A 334 4.55 -13.96 -21.22
N ARG A 335 4.37 -15.17 -20.68
CA ARG A 335 3.63 -16.25 -21.34
C ARG A 335 2.12 -16.02 -21.33
N GLY A 336 1.61 -15.53 -20.20
CA GLY A 336 0.22 -15.21 -19.93
C GLY A 336 -0.04 -13.73 -19.67
N ARG A 337 -1.29 -13.37 -19.42
CA ARG A 337 -1.67 -12.04 -18.91
C ARG A 337 -1.12 -11.86 -17.51
N VAL A 338 -0.73 -10.65 -17.16
CA VAL A 338 -0.20 -10.31 -15.84
C VAL A 338 -1.26 -9.45 -15.13
N ASP A 339 -2.17 -10.12 -14.44
CA ASP A 339 -3.22 -9.49 -13.61
C ASP A 339 -2.72 -9.33 -12.16
N GLY A 340 -1.84 -10.25 -11.67
CA GLY A 340 -1.15 -10.11 -10.39
C GLY A 340 -0.19 -8.91 -10.37
N SER A 341 -0.09 -8.27 -9.21
CA SER A 341 0.73 -7.06 -9.04
C SER A 341 2.18 -7.41 -8.70
N PRO A 342 3.19 -6.80 -9.34
CA PRO A 342 4.59 -7.04 -9.02
C PRO A 342 4.91 -6.67 -7.56
N VAL A 343 5.87 -7.37 -6.97
CA VAL A 343 6.47 -7.03 -5.68
C VAL A 343 7.94 -6.76 -5.88
N VAL A 344 8.46 -5.68 -5.30
CA VAL A 344 9.88 -5.29 -5.37
C VAL A 344 10.56 -5.61 -4.05
N VAL A 345 11.70 -6.31 -4.15
CA VAL A 345 12.51 -6.74 -3.00
C VAL A 345 13.99 -6.47 -3.27
N HIS A 346 14.79 -6.52 -2.21
CA HIS A 346 16.24 -6.50 -2.33
C HIS A 346 16.76 -7.89 -2.70
N ARG A 347 17.65 -7.98 -3.69
CA ARG A 347 18.38 -9.22 -3.97
C ARG A 347 19.29 -9.53 -2.80
N GLY A 348 19.15 -10.72 -2.22
CA GLY A 348 20.12 -11.29 -1.30
C GLY A 348 21.34 -11.78 -2.08
N GLY A 349 22.52 -11.67 -1.51
CA GLY A 349 23.78 -12.17 -2.09
C GLY A 349 24.95 -11.90 -1.18
N ASP A 350 26.01 -12.68 -1.29
CA ASP A 350 27.21 -12.67 -0.46
C ASP A 350 28.02 -11.38 -0.74
N GLY A 351 27.94 -10.44 0.18
CA GLY A 351 28.83 -9.27 0.14
C GLY A 351 28.26 -8.06 0.87
N ALA A 352 28.76 -7.79 2.05
CA ALA A 352 28.61 -6.49 2.71
C ALA A 352 29.22 -5.41 1.80
N GLY A 353 28.39 -4.58 1.15
CA GLY A 353 28.88 -3.37 0.47
C GLY A 353 28.34 -3.08 -0.95
N SER A 354 27.56 -3.92 -1.60
CA SER A 354 26.86 -3.51 -2.83
C SER A 354 25.52 -2.88 -2.47
N GLU A 355 25.17 -1.74 -3.08
CA GLU A 355 23.78 -1.29 -3.12
C GLU A 355 22.94 -2.48 -3.56
N ALA A 356 21.98 -2.89 -2.72
CA ALA A 356 21.25 -4.12 -2.94
C ALA A 356 20.42 -3.97 -4.23
N GLU A 357 20.75 -4.78 -5.24
CA GLU A 357 20.02 -4.82 -6.51
C GLU A 357 18.53 -5.07 -6.21
N LEU A 358 17.65 -4.26 -6.81
CA LEU A 358 16.21 -4.44 -6.68
C LEU A 358 15.72 -5.46 -7.70
N VAL A 359 14.84 -6.35 -7.25
CA VAL A 359 14.24 -7.41 -8.06
C VAL A 359 12.73 -7.30 -8.00
N GLY A 360 12.08 -7.29 -9.16
CA GLY A 360 10.63 -7.35 -9.30
C GLY A 360 10.18 -8.81 -9.47
N ILE A 361 9.22 -9.27 -8.65
CA ILE A 361 8.69 -10.63 -8.74
C ILE A 361 7.22 -10.57 -9.14
N VAL A 362 6.81 -11.42 -10.07
CA VAL A 362 5.43 -11.47 -10.57
C VAL A 362 5.10 -12.85 -11.14
N GLY A 363 3.81 -13.23 -11.04
CA GLY A 363 3.24 -14.40 -11.71
C GLY A 363 2.32 -14.03 -12.86
N ASP A 364 2.16 -14.91 -13.85
CA ASP A 364 1.23 -14.73 -14.96
C ASP A 364 0.08 -15.75 -14.97
N SER A 365 -0.93 -15.50 -15.80
CA SER A 365 -2.11 -16.35 -15.95
C SER A 365 -1.83 -17.71 -16.64
N ALA A 366 -0.60 -17.98 -17.08
CA ALA A 366 -0.17 -19.26 -17.63
C ALA A 366 0.68 -20.05 -16.63
N GLY A 367 0.84 -19.56 -15.39
CA GLY A 367 1.56 -20.26 -14.32
C GLY A 367 3.06 -19.97 -14.25
N LYS A 368 3.56 -19.04 -15.02
CA LYS A 368 4.97 -18.64 -14.98
C LYS A 368 5.18 -17.58 -13.90
N ILE A 369 6.13 -17.82 -13.01
CA ILE A 369 6.65 -16.85 -12.05
C ILE A 369 8.01 -16.39 -12.56
N VAL A 370 8.31 -15.08 -12.48
CA VAL A 370 9.61 -14.54 -12.84
C VAL A 370 10.13 -13.58 -11.77
N ALA A 371 11.44 -13.57 -11.58
CA ALA A 371 12.17 -12.54 -10.88
C ALA A 371 12.98 -11.72 -11.91
N LEU A 372 12.71 -10.43 -11.97
CA LEU A 372 13.26 -9.50 -12.97
C LEU A 372 14.18 -8.50 -12.30
N ARG A 373 15.35 -8.21 -12.89
CA ARG A 373 16.14 -7.05 -12.50
C ARG A 373 15.33 -5.78 -12.79
N THR A 374 15.12 -4.93 -11.79
CA THR A 374 14.25 -3.76 -11.96
C THR A 374 14.85 -2.71 -12.91
N ALA A 375 16.17 -2.67 -13.04
CA ALA A 375 16.88 -1.67 -13.85
C ALA A 375 16.67 -1.85 -15.37
N ASP A 376 16.58 -3.10 -15.86
CA ASP A 376 16.59 -3.41 -17.30
C ASP A 376 15.59 -4.51 -17.71
N GLY A 377 14.91 -5.16 -16.75
CA GLY A 377 13.94 -6.22 -17.02
C GLY A 377 14.54 -7.59 -17.32
N GLU A 378 15.86 -7.78 -17.11
CA GLU A 378 16.48 -9.09 -17.28
C GLU A 378 15.85 -10.13 -16.35
N VAL A 379 15.53 -11.32 -16.88
CA VAL A 379 15.03 -12.47 -16.11
C VAL A 379 16.18 -13.09 -15.33
N LEU A 380 16.17 -12.96 -14.02
CA LEU A 380 17.17 -13.51 -13.11
C LEU A 380 16.83 -14.91 -12.63
N TRP A 381 15.53 -15.23 -12.57
CA TRP A 381 15.00 -16.52 -12.16
C TRP A 381 13.59 -16.69 -12.70
N GLU A 382 13.21 -17.94 -13.00
CA GLU A 382 11.86 -18.29 -13.42
C GLU A 382 11.46 -19.66 -12.89
N PHE A 383 10.13 -19.84 -12.67
CA PHE A 383 9.52 -21.09 -12.26
C PHE A 383 8.20 -21.29 -13.00
N ASP A 384 7.89 -22.53 -13.37
CA ASP A 384 6.61 -22.92 -13.99
C ASP A 384 5.79 -23.73 -13.01
N ALA A 385 4.76 -23.11 -12.43
CA ALA A 385 3.84 -23.75 -11.50
C ALA A 385 2.74 -24.57 -12.22
N GLY A 386 2.63 -24.44 -13.54
CA GLY A 386 1.63 -25.17 -14.34
C GLY A 386 0.25 -24.51 -14.33
N ASN A 387 -0.14 -23.84 -13.26
CA ASN A 387 -1.45 -23.19 -13.10
C ASN A 387 -1.31 -21.69 -12.84
N GLY A 388 -2.24 -20.90 -13.42
CA GLY A 388 -2.14 -19.44 -13.47
C GLY A 388 -2.32 -18.74 -12.13
N PHE A 389 -1.75 -17.53 -12.06
CA PHE A 389 -1.86 -16.65 -10.91
C PHE A 389 -2.73 -15.42 -11.26
N ALA A 390 -3.83 -15.23 -10.52
CA ALA A 390 -4.57 -13.98 -10.43
C ALA A 390 -4.10 -13.16 -9.23
N SER A 391 -3.67 -13.86 -8.17
CA SER A 391 -3.11 -13.25 -6.95
C SER A 391 -1.73 -12.63 -7.19
N SER A 392 -1.33 -11.75 -6.29
CA SER A 392 0.01 -11.15 -6.27
C SER A 392 0.96 -11.93 -5.35
N PRO A 393 2.28 -11.83 -5.54
CA PRO A 393 3.26 -12.36 -4.59
C PRO A 393 3.17 -11.67 -3.22
N ALA A 394 3.56 -12.40 -2.16
CA ALA A 394 3.88 -11.85 -0.85
C ALA A 394 5.31 -12.23 -0.48
N VAL A 395 6.09 -11.30 0.06
CA VAL A 395 7.48 -11.57 0.42
C VAL A 395 7.76 -11.11 1.84
N ALA A 396 8.18 -12.05 2.69
CA ALA A 396 8.56 -11.79 4.07
C ALA A 396 9.52 -12.87 4.58
N ALA A 397 10.39 -12.53 5.52
CA ALA A 397 11.31 -13.47 6.19
C ALA A 397 12.13 -14.33 5.22
N GLY A 398 12.59 -13.77 4.11
CA GLY A 398 13.33 -14.50 3.08
C GLY A 398 12.51 -15.55 2.31
N ARG A 399 11.20 -15.48 2.37
CA ARG A 399 10.25 -16.36 1.66
C ARG A 399 9.40 -15.60 0.65
N LEU A 400 9.19 -16.22 -0.50
CA LEU A 400 8.17 -15.82 -1.48
C LEU A 400 6.97 -16.75 -1.33
N VAL A 401 5.79 -16.18 -1.13
CA VAL A 401 4.52 -16.91 -1.04
C VAL A 401 3.61 -16.50 -2.19
N MET A 402 3.01 -17.46 -2.86
CA MET A 402 2.05 -17.23 -3.95
C MET A 402 0.88 -18.21 -3.84
N ALA A 403 -0.30 -17.79 -4.29
CA ALA A 403 -1.48 -18.64 -4.34
C ALA A 403 -2.02 -18.71 -5.78
N SER A 404 -2.23 -19.91 -6.31
CA SER A 404 -2.64 -20.12 -7.71
C SER A 404 -4.14 -20.43 -7.85
N GLY A 405 -4.65 -20.24 -9.07
CA GLY A 405 -6.07 -20.40 -9.38
C GLY A 405 -6.61 -21.83 -9.28
N ASP A 406 -5.75 -22.82 -9.04
CA ASP A 406 -6.13 -24.24 -8.80
C ASP A 406 -6.18 -24.60 -7.31
N GLY A 407 -6.05 -23.63 -6.42
CA GLY A 407 -6.10 -23.85 -4.98
C GLY A 407 -4.77 -24.22 -4.34
N THR A 408 -3.63 -24.02 -5.03
CA THR A 408 -2.31 -24.31 -4.47
C THR A 408 -1.67 -23.07 -3.88
N VAL A 409 -1.15 -23.20 -2.65
CA VAL A 409 -0.26 -22.20 -2.03
C VAL A 409 1.17 -22.69 -2.16
N TRP A 410 2.03 -21.85 -2.71
CA TRP A 410 3.45 -22.08 -2.96
C TRP A 410 4.31 -21.27 -2.01
N CYS A 411 5.39 -21.84 -1.50
CA CYS A 411 6.41 -21.15 -0.74
C CYS A 411 7.79 -21.45 -1.31
N PHE A 412 8.56 -20.40 -1.59
CA PHE A 412 9.92 -20.49 -2.10
C PHE A 412 10.89 -19.81 -1.12
N GLY A 413 12.14 -20.24 -1.14
CA GLY A 413 13.25 -19.63 -0.41
C GLY A 413 14.56 -19.83 -1.16
N ALA A 414 15.68 -19.41 -0.60
CA ALA A 414 16.99 -19.56 -1.24
C ALA A 414 17.29 -21.03 -1.56
N GLU A 415 17.76 -21.33 -2.76
CA GLU A 415 18.13 -22.72 -3.10
C GLU A 415 19.24 -23.22 -2.17
N GLY A 416 19.06 -24.42 -1.58
CA GLY A 416 20.06 -25.05 -0.71
C GLY A 416 19.93 -24.78 0.80
N GLU A 417 18.95 -23.96 1.25
CA GLU A 417 18.63 -23.81 2.67
C GLU A 417 17.85 -25.03 3.22
#